data_ecb20e8ba0559fbe6bee0472a559fc88
#
_entry.id   ecb20e8ba0559fbe6bee0472a559fc88
#
_cell.length_a   1.000
_cell.length_b   1.000
_cell.length_c   1.000
_cell.angle_alpha   90.00
_cell.angle_beta   90.00
_cell.angle_gamma   90.00
#
_symmetry.space_group_name_H-M   'P 1'
#
loop_
_entity.id
_entity.type
_entity.pdbx_description
1 polymer ?
#
loop_
_entity_poly.entity_id
_entity_poly.type
_entity_poly.pdbx_seq_one_letter_code
_entity_poly.pdbx_strand_id
1 'polypeptide(L)'
;MSTLAEKLRISSILKPQSPANGNGSPSRNKVRFAELSIESALQEVLDHNRLTGYEDILEKLREEDPSDDKFKEMYLEAKQAVPLMKPYFGKLVEHLLSSRWLNRSEEAQEAFKEFVLELSIVQKNYCKMTISKLVKLFIPEQALQSSVPSSAGVEKEEHERQMRSLHDLIMRLKNVIPMIFDVVLTQLRKSFPYYKRPTCEVIGYLQNVLRMTAYASIYCDELLENVFYHLLQLDVNVPRSVIEETEYPDDEMMFEMTDTGGDDEDTMKHPVAQTLDNYMEVVLSYIEQTVKVDGQGDRLFKIILNQFETHILPAHNTDHGQFIMFYICSFKLSYAEHFISSLWKNVNNLNKSPTIRQTSVGYIASMLARAKFVPLNYLKSMLLEMTHWVQNYIQRCDSMHYNQSLKAHLVFYSVCQAIFYVVAFRANHLTTSSKNLTFLQSLHLSAIVTCQLNPLRVCLPTVATAFAGITRAYQLAYCHTILERNARRKLATVYKNNTQLPEDCLDTFFPFDPYMLKKSGKRIEPFYLQYQAHEIDEEDVCETSTSNGKGRKRYESVSEDVDDFIPESKRHKHVNGHGVDVGGEFTYSYGTSPGFHS
;
A
#
# COMPACT_ATOMS: atom_id res chain seq x y z
N MET A 1 17.02 -41.28 -18.40
CA MET A 1 15.79 -40.65 -17.81
C MET A 1 14.85 -40.06 -18.85
N SER A 2 15.24 -39.93 -20.10
CA SER A 2 14.40 -39.36 -21.19
C SER A 2 13.38 -40.37 -21.76
N THR A 3 13.63 -41.65 -21.69
CA THR A 3 12.85 -42.69 -22.41
C THR A 3 11.48 -43.03 -21.77
N LEU A 4 11.29 -42.78 -20.46
CA LEU A 4 10.04 -43.14 -19.77
C LEU A 4 8.96 -42.03 -19.96
N ALA A 5 9.36 -40.75 -20.02
CA ALA A 5 8.46 -39.63 -20.25
C ALA A 5 7.92 -39.59 -21.68
N GLU A 6 8.69 -40.08 -22.67
CA GLU A 6 8.24 -40.18 -24.06
C GLU A 6 7.24 -41.34 -24.28
N LYS A 7 7.39 -42.47 -23.57
CA LYS A 7 6.42 -43.58 -23.68
C LYS A 7 5.04 -43.25 -23.11
N LEU A 8 4.92 -42.36 -22.14
CA LEU A 8 3.62 -41.89 -21.61
C LEU A 8 2.87 -40.94 -22.54
N ARG A 9 3.57 -40.28 -23.49
CA ARG A 9 2.93 -39.43 -24.51
C ARG A 9 2.34 -40.19 -25.70
N ILE A 10 2.81 -41.40 -25.95
CA ILE A 10 2.42 -42.16 -27.17
C ILE A 10 1.18 -43.03 -26.93
N SER A 11 0.84 -43.38 -25.68
CA SER A 11 -0.32 -44.24 -25.39
C SER A 11 -1.70 -43.57 -25.51
N SER A 12 -1.77 -42.25 -25.71
CA SER A 12 -3.04 -41.50 -25.81
C SER A 12 -3.58 -41.35 -27.26
N ILE A 13 -2.89 -41.88 -28.31
CA ILE A 13 -3.21 -41.57 -29.72
C ILE A 13 -3.86 -42.74 -30.48
N LEU A 14 -3.93 -43.95 -29.94
CA LEU A 14 -4.49 -45.11 -30.67
C LEU A 14 -5.81 -45.57 -30.04
N LYS A 15 -6.95 -45.09 -30.60
CA LYS A 15 -8.25 -45.75 -30.46
C LYS A 15 -8.40 -46.79 -31.60
N PRO A 16 -8.62 -48.08 -31.32
CA PRO A 16 -9.05 -49.02 -32.33
C PRO A 16 -10.57 -48.89 -32.57
N GLN A 17 -10.94 -48.85 -33.83
CA GLN A 17 -12.32 -48.97 -34.31
C GLN A 17 -12.87 -50.36 -34.05
N SER A 18 -14.09 -50.46 -33.50
CA SER A 18 -14.82 -51.70 -33.29
C SER A 18 -15.50 -52.19 -34.57
N PRO A 19 -15.58 -53.48 -34.85
CA PRO A 19 -16.63 -54.06 -35.68
C PRO A 19 -17.77 -54.60 -34.81
N ALA A 20 -18.99 -54.43 -35.31
CA ALA A 20 -20.26 -54.81 -34.70
C ALA A 20 -20.50 -56.34 -34.80
N ASN A 21 -21.34 -56.80 -33.85
CA ASN A 21 -22.22 -57.96 -33.78
C ASN A 21 -21.81 -59.14 -32.95
N GLY A 22 -22.74 -59.49 -32.02
CA GLY A 22 -22.89 -60.85 -31.52
C GLY A 22 -23.37 -60.89 -30.05
N ASN A 23 -24.66 -61.23 -29.86
CA ASN A 23 -25.34 -61.52 -28.61
C ASN A 23 -24.58 -62.50 -27.68
N GLY A 24 -24.60 -62.19 -26.40
CA GLY A 24 -24.19 -63.15 -25.35
C GLY A 24 -23.80 -62.43 -24.08
N SER A 25 -24.72 -62.29 -23.12
CA SER A 25 -24.40 -61.83 -21.76
C SER A 25 -23.59 -62.90 -21.02
N PRO A 26 -22.35 -62.64 -20.60
CA PRO A 26 -21.78 -63.27 -19.44
C PRO A 26 -21.91 -62.27 -18.26
N SER A 27 -22.52 -62.76 -17.18
CA SER A 27 -22.45 -62.12 -15.86
C SER A 27 -20.95 -61.81 -15.55
N ARG A 28 -20.63 -60.53 -15.57
CA ARG A 28 -19.34 -60.06 -15.02
C ARG A 28 -19.35 -60.40 -13.51
N ASN A 29 -18.68 -61.51 -13.17
CA ASN A 29 -18.19 -61.68 -11.81
C ASN A 29 -17.42 -60.42 -11.45
N LYS A 30 -18.01 -59.57 -10.60
CA LYS A 30 -17.27 -58.53 -9.86
C LYS A 30 -16.27 -59.29 -8.98
N VAL A 31 -15.07 -59.49 -9.52
CA VAL A 31 -13.93 -59.78 -8.67
C VAL A 31 -13.81 -58.56 -7.77
N ARG A 32 -14.13 -58.71 -6.50
CA ARG A 32 -13.74 -57.75 -5.47
C ARG A 32 -12.22 -57.79 -5.46
N PHE A 33 -11.58 -56.85 -6.22
CA PHE A 33 -10.17 -56.55 -5.99
C PHE A 33 -10.09 -56.09 -4.53
N ALA A 34 -9.21 -56.72 -3.77
CA ALA A 34 -8.75 -56.24 -2.48
C ALA A 34 -8.41 -54.74 -2.68
N GLU A 35 -8.81 -53.89 -1.74
CA GLU A 35 -8.51 -52.46 -1.79
C GLU A 35 -7.00 -52.33 -2.06
N LEU A 36 -6.62 -51.86 -3.26
CA LEU A 36 -5.21 -51.67 -3.64
C LEU A 36 -4.67 -50.58 -2.70
N SER A 37 -3.73 -50.98 -1.86
CA SER A 37 -3.00 -50.05 -1.00
C SER A 37 -2.14 -49.13 -1.86
N ILE A 38 -2.07 -47.82 -1.47
CA ILE A 38 -1.21 -46.84 -2.12
C ILE A 38 0.23 -47.34 -2.22
N GLU A 39 0.75 -47.97 -1.16
CA GLU A 39 2.08 -48.51 -1.11
C GLU A 39 2.31 -49.61 -2.15
N SER A 40 1.39 -50.60 -2.24
CA SER A 40 1.51 -51.71 -3.20
C SER A 40 1.43 -51.22 -4.65
N ALA A 41 0.59 -50.26 -4.94
CA ALA A 41 0.48 -49.68 -6.29
C ALA A 41 1.75 -48.91 -6.70
N LEU A 42 2.37 -48.16 -5.80
CA LEU A 42 3.65 -47.49 -6.05
C LEU A 42 4.79 -48.50 -6.25
N GLN A 43 4.79 -49.57 -5.48
CA GLN A 43 5.78 -50.66 -5.60
C GLN A 43 5.64 -51.41 -6.94
N GLU A 44 4.41 -51.70 -7.39
CA GLU A 44 4.18 -52.32 -8.72
C GLU A 44 4.68 -51.44 -9.88
N VAL A 45 4.54 -50.12 -9.77
CA VAL A 45 5.09 -49.19 -10.77
C VAL A 45 6.60 -49.20 -10.75
N LEU A 46 7.21 -49.21 -9.56
CA LEU A 46 8.69 -49.19 -9.42
C LEU A 46 9.36 -50.49 -9.85
N ASP A 47 8.76 -51.66 -9.51
CA ASP A 47 9.34 -52.95 -9.74
C ASP A 47 8.97 -53.56 -11.10
N HIS A 48 7.72 -53.34 -11.53
CA HIS A 48 7.16 -54.01 -12.70
C HIS A 48 6.69 -53.06 -13.80
N ASN A 49 6.80 -51.73 -13.62
CA ASN A 49 6.34 -50.69 -14.53
C ASN A 49 4.85 -50.85 -14.93
N ARG A 50 4.02 -51.37 -14.02
CA ARG A 50 2.57 -51.53 -14.19
C ARG A 50 1.87 -50.31 -13.64
N LEU A 51 1.14 -49.59 -14.52
CA LEU A 51 0.48 -48.34 -14.21
C LEU A 51 -0.98 -48.50 -13.80
N THR A 52 -1.62 -49.66 -14.01
CA THR A 52 -3.05 -49.87 -13.82
C THR A 52 -3.50 -49.53 -12.40
N GLY A 53 -2.88 -50.09 -11.37
CA GLY A 53 -3.22 -49.77 -9.98
C GLY A 53 -2.99 -48.31 -9.58
N TYR A 54 -1.96 -47.68 -10.15
CA TYR A 54 -1.67 -46.27 -9.95
C TYR A 54 -2.72 -45.36 -10.60
N GLU A 55 -3.18 -45.70 -11.82
CA GLU A 55 -4.23 -44.98 -12.55
C GLU A 55 -5.58 -45.13 -11.83
N ASP A 56 -5.92 -46.30 -11.31
CA ASP A 56 -7.11 -46.56 -10.52
C ASP A 56 -7.16 -45.69 -9.23
N ILE A 57 -6.01 -45.52 -8.55
CA ILE A 57 -5.88 -44.66 -7.37
C ILE A 57 -6.09 -43.20 -7.77
N LEU A 58 -5.49 -42.72 -8.86
CA LEU A 58 -5.67 -41.35 -9.34
C LEU A 58 -7.12 -41.06 -9.72
N GLU A 59 -7.83 -42.03 -10.32
CA GLU A 59 -9.23 -41.91 -10.68
C GLU A 59 -10.12 -41.83 -9.41
N LYS A 60 -9.90 -42.72 -8.44
CA LYS A 60 -10.59 -42.66 -7.14
C LYS A 60 -10.40 -41.32 -6.41
N LEU A 61 -9.17 -40.79 -6.39
CA LEU A 61 -8.87 -39.49 -5.76
C LEU A 61 -9.55 -38.31 -6.47
N ARG A 62 -9.95 -38.46 -7.73
CA ARG A 62 -10.66 -37.42 -8.48
C ARG A 62 -12.16 -37.46 -8.32
N GLU A 63 -12.73 -38.68 -8.24
CA GLU A 63 -14.17 -38.88 -8.32
C GLU A 63 -14.86 -38.98 -6.97
N GLU A 64 -14.14 -39.44 -5.91
CA GLU A 64 -14.74 -39.70 -4.60
C GLU A 64 -14.34 -38.61 -3.60
N ASP A 65 -15.36 -38.04 -2.91
CA ASP A 65 -15.17 -37.31 -1.66
C ASP A 65 -15.41 -38.31 -0.49
N PRO A 66 -14.33 -38.90 0.08
CA PRO A 66 -14.43 -39.97 1.06
C PRO A 66 -15.01 -39.46 2.38
N SER A 67 -15.66 -40.37 3.16
CA SER A 67 -16.01 -40.06 4.56
C SER A 67 -14.74 -39.79 5.39
N ASP A 68 -14.90 -39.11 6.52
CA ASP A 68 -13.76 -38.72 7.37
C ASP A 68 -12.92 -39.92 7.84
N ASP A 69 -13.53 -41.07 8.13
CA ASP A 69 -12.82 -42.31 8.51
C ASP A 69 -11.95 -42.81 7.35
N LYS A 70 -12.53 -42.89 6.14
CA LYS A 70 -11.79 -43.32 4.95
C LYS A 70 -10.69 -42.32 4.56
N PHE A 71 -10.96 -41.03 4.74
CA PHE A 71 -9.98 -39.98 4.55
C PHE A 71 -8.79 -40.17 5.49
N LYS A 72 -9.06 -40.40 6.77
CA LYS A 72 -8.02 -40.68 7.78
C LYS A 72 -7.19 -41.91 7.42
N GLU A 73 -7.84 -43.03 7.07
CA GLU A 73 -7.17 -44.28 6.66
C GLU A 73 -6.26 -44.02 5.44
N MET A 74 -6.78 -43.36 4.42
CA MET A 74 -6.05 -43.03 3.20
C MET A 74 -4.78 -42.20 3.49
N TYR A 75 -4.84 -41.20 4.39
CA TYR A 75 -3.66 -40.38 4.72
C TYR A 75 -2.67 -41.10 5.64
N LEU A 76 -3.11 -42.05 6.47
CA LEU A 76 -2.22 -42.94 7.22
C LEU A 76 -1.44 -43.87 6.26
N GLU A 77 -2.12 -44.46 5.26
CA GLU A 77 -1.48 -45.21 4.20
C GLU A 77 -0.52 -44.34 3.36
N ALA A 78 -0.97 -43.16 2.91
CA ALA A 78 -0.15 -42.25 2.15
C ALA A 78 1.12 -41.85 2.92
N LYS A 79 1.02 -41.66 4.24
CA LYS A 79 2.18 -41.39 5.10
C LYS A 79 3.19 -42.54 5.09
N GLN A 80 2.73 -43.79 5.15
CA GLN A 80 3.62 -44.97 5.08
C GLN A 80 4.31 -45.07 3.71
N ALA A 81 3.61 -44.73 2.64
CA ALA A 81 4.11 -44.77 1.27
C ALA A 81 5.04 -43.59 0.88
N VAL A 82 5.23 -42.57 1.74
CA VAL A 82 6.09 -41.39 1.46
C VAL A 82 7.48 -41.73 0.97
N PRO A 83 8.21 -42.72 1.50
CA PRO A 83 9.54 -43.06 1.01
C PRO A 83 9.57 -43.51 -0.47
N LEU A 84 8.45 -44.05 -0.97
CA LEU A 84 8.28 -44.50 -2.34
C LEU A 84 7.84 -43.37 -3.29
N MET A 85 7.35 -42.26 -2.78
CA MET A 85 6.86 -41.09 -3.54
C MET A 85 8.02 -40.30 -4.17
N LYS A 86 8.76 -40.94 -5.12
CA LYS A 86 9.81 -40.26 -5.88
C LYS A 86 9.22 -39.15 -6.79
N PRO A 87 10.03 -38.22 -7.35
CA PRO A 87 9.58 -37.14 -8.23
C PRO A 87 8.69 -37.57 -9.40
N TYR A 88 8.75 -38.81 -9.79
CA TYR A 88 7.92 -39.42 -10.82
C TYR A 88 6.41 -39.41 -10.47
N PHE A 89 6.07 -39.51 -9.18
CA PHE A 89 4.70 -39.59 -8.70
C PHE A 89 4.10 -38.22 -8.37
N GLY A 90 4.61 -37.16 -9.00
CA GLY A 90 4.17 -35.77 -8.73
C GLY A 90 2.67 -35.53 -8.87
N LYS A 91 1.98 -36.22 -9.80
CA LYS A 91 0.53 -36.12 -9.97
C LYS A 91 -0.24 -36.66 -8.76
N LEU A 92 0.18 -37.79 -8.20
CA LEU A 92 -0.43 -38.35 -7.00
C LEU A 92 -0.28 -37.41 -5.81
N VAL A 93 0.93 -36.91 -5.58
CA VAL A 93 1.21 -35.96 -4.51
C VAL A 93 0.41 -34.68 -4.70
N GLU A 94 0.27 -34.20 -5.94
CA GLU A 94 -0.55 -33.01 -6.21
C GLU A 94 -2.03 -33.23 -5.88
N HIS A 95 -2.61 -34.40 -6.20
CA HIS A 95 -3.99 -34.73 -5.85
C HIS A 95 -4.16 -34.86 -4.33
N LEU A 96 -3.26 -35.54 -3.64
CA LEU A 96 -3.29 -35.65 -2.17
C LEU A 96 -3.22 -34.27 -1.50
N LEU A 97 -2.32 -33.38 -1.96
CA LEU A 97 -2.18 -32.04 -1.42
C LEU A 97 -3.36 -31.08 -1.78
N SER A 98 -4.15 -31.42 -2.78
CA SER A 98 -5.29 -30.60 -3.25
C SER A 98 -6.62 -30.97 -2.58
N SER A 99 -6.62 -31.93 -1.66
CA SER A 99 -7.83 -32.36 -0.95
C SER A 99 -8.43 -31.26 -0.05
N ARG A 100 -9.75 -31.35 0.19
CA ARG A 100 -10.49 -30.41 1.07
C ARG A 100 -10.37 -30.81 2.54
N TRP A 101 -9.14 -30.83 3.07
CA TRP A 101 -8.86 -31.31 4.42
C TRP A 101 -9.35 -30.36 5.53
N LEU A 102 -9.46 -29.06 5.28
CA LEU A 102 -9.87 -28.06 6.28
C LEU A 102 -11.33 -28.24 6.75
N ASN A 103 -12.18 -28.84 5.92
CA ASN A 103 -13.60 -29.03 6.20
C ASN A 103 -13.89 -30.36 6.93
N ARG A 104 -12.84 -31.10 7.31
CA ARG A 104 -12.93 -32.43 7.93
C ARG A 104 -12.88 -32.37 9.45
N SER A 105 -13.16 -33.51 10.07
CA SER A 105 -13.01 -33.71 11.53
C SER A 105 -11.54 -33.48 11.96
N GLU A 106 -11.32 -33.15 13.22
CA GLU A 106 -9.98 -32.90 13.77
C GLU A 106 -9.02 -34.08 13.56
N GLU A 107 -9.54 -35.33 13.71
CA GLU A 107 -8.73 -36.53 13.49
C GLU A 107 -8.30 -36.70 12.03
N ALA A 108 -9.19 -36.42 11.10
CA ALA A 108 -8.87 -36.47 9.67
C ALA A 108 -7.88 -35.36 9.27
N GLN A 109 -8.05 -34.15 9.84
CA GLN A 109 -7.11 -33.05 9.66
C GLN A 109 -5.71 -33.41 10.20
N GLU A 110 -5.62 -34.07 11.35
CA GLU A 110 -4.35 -34.45 11.95
C GLU A 110 -3.62 -35.49 11.09
N ALA A 111 -4.34 -36.49 10.55
CA ALA A 111 -3.76 -37.46 9.62
C ALA A 111 -3.16 -36.77 8.36
N PHE A 112 -3.86 -35.80 7.82
CA PHE A 112 -3.34 -34.97 6.71
C PHE A 112 -2.09 -34.20 7.11
N LYS A 113 -2.10 -33.54 8.28
CA LYS A 113 -0.94 -32.77 8.76
C LYS A 113 0.28 -33.65 8.96
N GLU A 114 0.11 -34.83 9.53
CA GLU A 114 1.20 -35.81 9.70
C GLU A 114 1.78 -36.28 8.36
N PHE A 115 0.91 -36.57 7.37
CA PHE A 115 1.35 -36.90 6.01
C PHE A 115 2.17 -35.76 5.40
N VAL A 116 1.70 -34.52 5.48
CA VAL A 116 2.40 -33.35 4.89
C VAL A 116 3.74 -33.10 5.58
N LEU A 117 3.84 -33.30 6.90
CA LEU A 117 5.10 -33.21 7.64
C LEU A 117 6.10 -34.27 7.15
N GLU A 118 5.67 -35.55 7.11
CA GLU A 118 6.51 -36.65 6.66
C GLU A 118 6.97 -36.47 5.21
N LEU A 119 6.05 -36.09 4.31
CA LEU A 119 6.33 -35.77 2.91
C LEU A 119 7.41 -34.69 2.78
N SER A 120 7.30 -33.63 3.57
CA SER A 120 8.24 -32.50 3.51
C SER A 120 9.62 -32.84 4.07
N ILE A 121 9.70 -33.76 5.05
CA ILE A 121 10.94 -34.24 5.64
C ILE A 121 11.68 -35.17 4.68
N VAL A 122 10.96 -36.17 4.16
CA VAL A 122 11.56 -37.26 3.37
C VAL A 122 11.78 -36.86 1.90
N GLN A 123 10.81 -36.15 1.32
CA GLN A 123 10.77 -35.83 -0.11
C GLN A 123 10.89 -34.31 -0.36
N LYS A 124 12.08 -33.76 -0.18
CA LYS A 124 12.37 -32.31 -0.34
C LYS A 124 11.90 -31.70 -1.66
N ASN A 125 11.82 -32.51 -2.73
CA ASN A 125 11.37 -32.05 -4.05
C ASN A 125 9.93 -31.52 -4.05
N TYR A 126 9.10 -31.97 -3.11
CA TYR A 126 7.71 -31.55 -3.00
C TYR A 126 7.46 -30.36 -2.07
N CYS A 127 8.47 -29.91 -1.31
CA CYS A 127 8.32 -28.78 -0.37
C CYS A 127 7.72 -27.54 -1.04
N LYS A 128 8.19 -27.18 -2.24
CA LYS A 128 7.66 -26.03 -2.99
C LYS A 128 6.20 -26.22 -3.39
N MET A 129 5.82 -27.41 -3.84
CA MET A 129 4.43 -27.74 -4.21
C MET A 129 3.54 -27.72 -2.97
N THR A 130 3.98 -28.34 -1.89
CA THR A 130 3.28 -28.36 -0.60
C THR A 130 2.97 -26.94 -0.12
N ILE A 131 3.99 -26.09 0.01
CA ILE A 131 3.82 -24.71 0.44
C ILE A 131 2.94 -23.92 -0.52
N SER A 132 3.10 -24.11 -1.84
CA SER A 132 2.24 -23.43 -2.82
C SER A 132 0.76 -23.78 -2.66
N LYS A 133 0.43 -25.05 -2.34
CA LYS A 133 -0.95 -25.48 -2.09
C LYS A 133 -1.48 -24.93 -0.77
N LEU A 134 -0.68 -24.93 0.31
CA LEU A 134 -1.08 -24.39 1.61
C LEU A 134 -1.31 -22.88 1.56
N VAL A 135 -0.42 -22.12 0.91
CA VAL A 135 -0.54 -20.66 0.79
C VAL A 135 -1.77 -20.25 -0.05
N LYS A 136 -2.17 -21.05 -1.04
CA LYS A 136 -3.40 -20.80 -1.81
C LYS A 136 -4.67 -20.86 -0.95
N LEU A 137 -4.65 -21.63 0.12
CA LEU A 137 -5.77 -21.71 1.08
C LEU A 137 -5.93 -20.44 1.95
N PHE A 138 -5.00 -19.48 1.86
CA PHE A 138 -5.16 -18.14 2.48
C PHE A 138 -6.26 -17.32 1.82
N ILE A 139 -6.63 -17.66 0.60
CA ILE A 139 -7.73 -17.04 -0.14
C ILE A 139 -9.03 -17.74 0.29
N PRO A 140 -9.99 -17.01 0.89
CA PRO A 140 -11.25 -17.60 1.28
C PRO A 140 -12.02 -18.13 0.06
N GLU A 141 -12.66 -19.27 0.18
CA GLU A 141 -13.56 -19.78 -0.86
C GLU A 141 -14.74 -18.81 -1.04
N GLN A 142 -15.19 -18.63 -2.28
CA GLN A 142 -16.22 -17.62 -2.65
C GLN A 142 -17.57 -17.77 -1.90
N ALA A 143 -17.79 -18.86 -1.19
CA ALA A 143 -19.00 -19.10 -0.40
C ALA A 143 -19.25 -18.06 0.73
N LEU A 144 -18.22 -17.31 1.16
CA LEU A 144 -18.36 -16.23 2.16
C LEU A 144 -19.00 -14.95 1.61
N GLN A 145 -19.38 -14.90 0.32
CA GLN A 145 -19.99 -13.73 -0.32
C GLN A 145 -21.52 -13.71 -0.26
N SER A 146 -22.18 -14.78 0.23
CA SER A 146 -23.64 -14.80 0.32
C SER A 146 -24.11 -13.96 1.51
N SER A 147 -24.72 -12.84 1.18
CA SER A 147 -25.28 -11.82 2.06
C SER A 147 -26.58 -12.27 2.76
N VAL A 148 -26.59 -13.45 3.40
CA VAL A 148 -27.71 -13.87 4.24
C VAL A 148 -27.34 -13.64 5.70
N PRO A 149 -27.96 -12.68 6.40
CA PRO A 149 -27.52 -12.23 7.73
C PRO A 149 -27.63 -13.27 8.86
N SER A 150 -28.34 -14.39 8.64
CA SER A 150 -28.63 -15.36 9.69
C SER A 150 -27.58 -16.45 9.93
N SER A 151 -26.65 -16.66 8.99
CA SER A 151 -25.58 -17.68 9.11
C SER A 151 -24.18 -17.08 9.34
N ALA A 152 -24.03 -15.77 9.23
CA ALA A 152 -22.73 -15.07 9.22
C ALA A 152 -21.86 -15.32 10.47
N GLY A 153 -22.43 -15.60 11.61
CA GLY A 153 -21.69 -15.87 12.86
C GLY A 153 -21.01 -17.24 12.86
N VAL A 154 -21.74 -18.27 12.48
CA VAL A 154 -21.27 -19.67 12.49
C VAL A 154 -20.24 -19.90 11.38
N GLU A 155 -20.46 -19.33 10.20
CA GLU A 155 -19.53 -19.41 9.07
C GLU A 155 -18.19 -18.73 9.39
N LYS A 156 -18.24 -17.62 10.13
CA LYS A 156 -17.03 -16.90 10.56
C LYS A 156 -16.21 -17.69 11.58
N GLU A 157 -16.87 -18.34 12.55
CA GLU A 157 -16.20 -19.19 13.55
C GLU A 157 -15.57 -20.42 12.89
N GLU A 158 -16.27 -21.03 11.94
CA GLU A 158 -15.78 -22.17 11.19
C GLU A 158 -14.55 -21.78 10.33
N HIS A 159 -14.62 -20.68 9.61
CA HIS A 159 -13.48 -20.16 8.87
C HIS A 159 -12.27 -19.87 9.78
N GLU A 160 -12.51 -19.30 10.95
CA GLU A 160 -11.46 -19.02 11.93
C GLU A 160 -10.82 -20.31 12.47
N ARG A 161 -11.59 -21.37 12.66
CA ARG A 161 -11.12 -22.71 13.03
C ARG A 161 -10.23 -23.31 11.94
N GLN A 162 -10.66 -23.23 10.69
CA GLN A 162 -9.92 -23.70 9.52
C GLN A 162 -8.57 -22.97 9.39
N MET A 163 -8.56 -21.64 9.53
CA MET A 163 -7.32 -20.86 9.46
C MET A 163 -6.37 -21.19 10.61
N ARG A 164 -6.89 -21.41 11.83
CA ARG A 164 -6.04 -21.87 12.95
C ARG A 164 -5.37 -23.20 12.65
N SER A 165 -6.11 -24.16 12.06
CA SER A 165 -5.58 -25.47 11.67
C SER A 165 -4.50 -25.36 10.58
N LEU A 166 -4.70 -24.48 9.60
CA LEU A 166 -3.74 -24.21 8.53
C LEU A 166 -2.46 -23.58 9.07
N HIS A 167 -2.58 -22.57 9.94
CA HIS A 167 -1.41 -21.93 10.55
C HIS A 167 -0.65 -22.85 11.51
N ASP A 168 -1.35 -23.75 12.21
CA ASP A 168 -0.73 -24.80 13.01
C ASP A 168 0.18 -25.70 12.15
N LEU A 169 -0.30 -26.15 10.98
CA LEU A 169 0.50 -26.94 10.07
C LEU A 169 1.76 -26.19 9.56
N ILE A 170 1.60 -24.92 9.17
CA ILE A 170 2.73 -24.09 8.72
C ILE A 170 3.75 -23.88 9.85
N MET A 171 3.27 -23.67 11.08
CA MET A 171 4.11 -23.54 12.26
C MET A 171 4.88 -24.82 12.55
N ARG A 172 4.24 -25.99 12.47
CA ARG A 172 4.89 -27.31 12.63
C ARG A 172 5.96 -27.52 11.56
N LEU A 173 5.66 -27.21 10.28
CA LEU A 173 6.62 -27.27 9.18
C LEU A 173 7.85 -26.39 9.42
N LYS A 174 7.63 -25.15 9.86
CA LYS A 174 8.73 -24.22 10.20
C LYS A 174 9.59 -24.75 11.34
N ASN A 175 8.99 -25.36 12.36
CA ASN A 175 9.72 -25.85 13.53
C ASN A 175 10.57 -27.09 13.19
N VAL A 176 10.08 -27.94 12.28
CA VAL A 176 10.79 -29.16 11.83
C VAL A 176 11.82 -28.85 10.75
N ILE A 177 11.50 -27.97 9.82
CA ILE A 177 12.35 -27.61 8.67
C ILE A 177 12.48 -26.08 8.63
N PRO A 178 13.39 -25.45 9.40
CA PRO A 178 13.50 -23.99 9.46
C PRO A 178 13.70 -23.34 8.08
N MET A 179 14.47 -23.95 7.18
CA MET A 179 14.73 -23.46 5.82
C MET A 179 13.49 -23.46 4.91
N ILE A 180 12.39 -24.11 5.30
CA ILE A 180 11.17 -24.12 4.50
C ILE A 180 10.52 -22.74 4.45
N PHE A 181 10.82 -21.88 5.43
CA PHE A 181 10.21 -20.55 5.53
C PHE A 181 10.65 -19.63 4.39
N ASP A 182 11.84 -19.78 3.84
CA ASP A 182 12.28 -19.05 2.63
C ASP A 182 11.39 -19.41 1.42
N VAL A 183 10.98 -20.69 1.34
CA VAL A 183 10.02 -21.13 0.33
C VAL A 183 8.64 -20.54 0.60
N VAL A 184 8.23 -20.46 1.86
CA VAL A 184 6.96 -19.83 2.27
C VAL A 184 6.94 -18.37 1.83
N LEU A 185 7.94 -17.56 2.17
CA LEU A 185 8.05 -16.15 1.77
C LEU A 185 7.99 -15.98 0.25
N THR A 186 8.72 -16.85 -0.48
CA THR A 186 8.69 -16.83 -1.95
C THR A 186 7.29 -17.13 -2.51
N GLN A 187 6.57 -18.10 -1.92
CA GLN A 187 5.23 -18.45 -2.38
C GLN A 187 4.19 -17.39 -1.95
N LEU A 188 4.33 -16.77 -0.79
CA LEU A 188 3.47 -15.66 -0.34
C LEU A 188 3.49 -14.50 -1.36
N ARG A 189 4.67 -14.09 -1.81
CA ARG A 189 4.80 -13.04 -2.83
C ARG A 189 4.15 -13.41 -4.16
N LYS A 190 4.26 -14.68 -4.58
CA LYS A 190 3.72 -15.17 -5.88
C LYS A 190 2.22 -15.43 -5.88
N SER A 191 1.67 -15.79 -4.73
CA SER A 191 0.27 -16.19 -4.59
C SER A 191 -0.63 -15.06 -4.10
N PHE A 192 -0.09 -13.88 -3.87
CA PHE A 192 -0.88 -12.73 -3.44
C PHE A 192 -1.93 -12.40 -4.51
N PRO A 193 -3.23 -12.22 -4.14
CA PRO A 193 -4.27 -11.90 -5.10
C PRO A 193 -4.00 -10.58 -5.83
N TYR A 194 -4.28 -10.56 -7.13
CA TYR A 194 -4.15 -9.35 -7.92
C TYR A 194 -5.13 -8.26 -7.43
N TYR A 195 -4.75 -7.00 -7.45
CA TYR A 195 -5.50 -5.89 -6.85
C TYR A 195 -6.94 -5.71 -7.37
N LYS A 196 -7.28 -6.25 -8.56
CA LYS A 196 -8.66 -6.26 -9.11
C LYS A 196 -9.49 -7.48 -8.68
N ARG A 197 -8.94 -8.38 -7.87
CA ARG A 197 -9.69 -9.52 -7.32
C ARG A 197 -10.68 -9.03 -6.26
N PRO A 198 -11.72 -9.81 -5.95
CA PRO A 198 -12.67 -9.46 -4.91
C PRO A 198 -11.98 -9.06 -3.59
N THR A 199 -12.51 -8.03 -2.95
CA THR A 199 -11.96 -7.49 -1.69
C THR A 199 -11.77 -8.57 -0.61
N CYS A 200 -12.71 -9.52 -0.49
CA CYS A 200 -12.63 -10.59 0.50
C CYS A 200 -11.39 -11.50 0.29
N GLU A 201 -10.99 -11.75 -0.96
CA GLU A 201 -9.81 -12.56 -1.27
C GLU A 201 -8.52 -11.83 -0.86
N VAL A 202 -8.41 -10.55 -1.20
CA VAL A 202 -7.25 -9.72 -0.88
C VAL A 202 -7.10 -9.55 0.65
N ILE A 203 -8.22 -9.25 1.31
CA ILE A 203 -8.22 -9.01 2.77
C ILE A 203 -8.01 -10.30 3.55
N GLY A 204 -8.66 -11.42 3.14
CA GLY A 204 -8.44 -12.73 3.78
C GLY A 204 -6.98 -13.16 3.67
N TYR A 205 -6.37 -12.98 2.51
CA TYR A 205 -4.95 -13.26 2.32
C TYR A 205 -4.06 -12.38 3.22
N LEU A 206 -4.29 -11.07 3.24
CA LEU A 206 -3.58 -10.13 4.10
C LEU A 206 -3.65 -10.52 5.58
N GLN A 207 -4.85 -10.85 6.08
CA GLN A 207 -5.04 -11.24 7.47
C GLN A 207 -4.23 -12.48 7.83
N ASN A 208 -4.15 -13.46 6.93
CA ASN A 208 -3.35 -14.67 7.13
C ASN A 208 -1.84 -14.37 7.11
N VAL A 209 -1.36 -13.47 6.23
CA VAL A 209 0.04 -13.03 6.25
C VAL A 209 0.37 -12.32 7.58
N LEU A 210 -0.50 -11.44 8.06
CA LEU A 210 -0.29 -10.75 9.34
C LEU A 210 -0.34 -11.72 10.55
N ARG A 211 -1.18 -12.77 10.54
CA ARG A 211 -1.17 -13.83 11.57
C ARG A 211 0.17 -14.54 11.67
N MET A 212 0.88 -14.70 10.56
CA MET A 212 2.19 -15.36 10.57
C MET A 212 3.22 -14.61 11.42
N THR A 213 3.10 -13.28 11.57
CA THR A 213 4.03 -12.49 12.39
C THR A 213 4.06 -12.92 13.85
N ALA A 214 2.96 -13.50 14.37
CA ALA A 214 2.85 -13.97 15.75
C ALA A 214 3.76 -15.16 16.05
N TYR A 215 3.88 -16.12 15.11
CA TYR A 215 4.71 -17.32 15.31
C TYR A 215 6.00 -17.34 14.50
N ALA A 216 6.13 -16.44 13.54
CA ALA A 216 7.33 -16.29 12.71
C ALA A 216 7.99 -14.92 12.91
N SER A 217 8.13 -14.49 14.16
CA SER A 217 8.61 -13.16 14.51
C SER A 217 9.99 -12.81 13.94
N ILE A 218 10.85 -13.79 13.67
CA ILE A 218 12.17 -13.58 13.04
C ILE A 218 12.01 -13.02 11.62
N TYR A 219 10.97 -13.46 10.90
CA TYR A 219 10.67 -13.08 9.52
C TYR A 219 9.63 -11.95 9.41
N CYS A 220 9.41 -11.21 10.50
CA CYS A 220 8.41 -10.15 10.54
C CYS A 220 8.71 -9.02 9.53
N ASP A 221 9.98 -8.73 9.29
CA ASP A 221 10.42 -7.70 8.33
C ASP A 221 10.04 -8.09 6.90
N GLU A 222 10.33 -9.32 6.49
CA GLU A 222 10.01 -9.83 5.15
C GLU A 222 8.50 -10.03 4.95
N LEU A 223 7.77 -10.42 6.00
CA LEU A 223 6.31 -10.51 5.94
C LEU A 223 5.66 -9.14 5.76
N LEU A 224 6.12 -8.13 6.51
CA LEU A 224 5.65 -6.76 6.38
C LEU A 224 6.12 -6.12 5.07
N GLU A 225 7.32 -6.42 4.57
CA GLU A 225 7.76 -6.02 3.23
C GLU A 225 6.74 -6.45 2.17
N ASN A 226 6.27 -7.70 2.23
CA ASN A 226 5.26 -8.20 1.32
C ASN A 226 3.93 -7.41 1.45
N VAL A 227 3.50 -7.09 2.68
CA VAL A 227 2.31 -6.27 2.94
C VAL A 227 2.47 -4.87 2.34
N PHE A 228 3.59 -4.19 2.57
CA PHE A 228 3.85 -2.85 2.04
C PHE A 228 3.93 -2.83 0.52
N TYR A 229 4.54 -3.84 -0.09
CA TYR A 229 4.62 -3.96 -1.55
C TYR A 229 3.23 -4.01 -2.20
N HIS A 230 2.32 -4.83 -1.67
CA HIS A 230 0.97 -4.95 -2.20
C HIS A 230 0.08 -3.75 -1.86
N LEU A 231 0.30 -3.12 -0.70
CA LEU A 231 -0.34 -1.85 -0.37
C LEU A 231 -0.01 -0.77 -1.39
N LEU A 232 1.26 -0.62 -1.75
CA LEU A 232 1.68 0.36 -2.75
C LEU A 232 1.07 0.08 -4.13
N GLN A 233 0.94 -1.21 -4.50
CA GLN A 233 0.25 -1.56 -5.74
C GLN A 233 -1.22 -1.13 -5.73
N LEU A 234 -1.93 -1.26 -4.60
CA LEU A 234 -3.30 -0.78 -4.46
C LEU A 234 -3.35 0.75 -4.53
N ASP A 235 -2.52 1.43 -3.76
CA ASP A 235 -2.52 2.88 -3.62
C ASP A 235 -2.22 3.60 -4.94
N VAL A 236 -1.19 3.15 -5.68
CA VAL A 236 -0.84 3.73 -6.99
C VAL A 236 -1.93 3.52 -8.05
N ASN A 237 -2.72 2.43 -7.96
CA ASN A 237 -3.79 2.14 -8.92
C ASN A 237 -5.11 2.89 -8.63
N VAL A 238 -5.19 3.59 -7.51
CA VAL A 238 -6.35 4.43 -7.13
C VAL A 238 -5.85 5.79 -6.67
N PRO A 239 -5.38 6.63 -7.59
CA PRO A 239 -4.94 7.97 -7.25
C PRO A 239 -6.11 8.79 -6.69
N ARG A 240 -5.77 9.77 -5.87
CA ARG A 240 -6.72 10.66 -5.21
C ARG A 240 -7.77 11.25 -6.16
N SER A 241 -7.36 11.69 -7.35
CA SER A 241 -8.27 12.27 -8.36
C SER A 241 -9.42 11.32 -8.74
N VAL A 242 -9.14 10.02 -8.86
CA VAL A 242 -10.15 9.00 -9.18
C VAL A 242 -11.15 8.83 -8.02
N ILE A 243 -10.67 8.92 -6.78
CA ILE A 243 -11.53 8.87 -5.59
C ILE A 243 -12.41 10.12 -5.54
N GLU A 244 -11.83 11.31 -5.72
CA GLU A 244 -12.56 12.59 -5.74
C GLU A 244 -13.65 12.59 -6.80
N GLU A 245 -13.34 12.21 -8.04
CA GLU A 245 -14.32 12.14 -9.13
C GLU A 245 -15.46 11.13 -8.87
N THR A 246 -15.16 10.02 -8.18
CA THR A 246 -16.14 8.95 -7.94
C THR A 246 -17.01 9.22 -6.72
N GLU A 247 -16.42 9.75 -5.64
CA GLU A 247 -17.13 9.99 -4.38
C GLU A 247 -17.87 11.33 -4.37
N TYR A 248 -17.30 12.35 -5.02
CA TYR A 248 -17.81 13.72 -5.06
C TYR A 248 -17.96 14.19 -6.52
N PRO A 249 -18.91 13.63 -7.29
CA PRO A 249 -19.15 14.10 -8.65
C PRO A 249 -19.64 15.56 -8.61
N ASP A 250 -19.14 16.40 -9.54
CA ASP A 250 -19.57 17.77 -9.68
C ASP A 250 -21.11 17.85 -9.81
N ASP A 251 -21.76 18.80 -9.12
CA ASP A 251 -23.22 18.94 -8.98
C ASP A 251 -24.02 19.02 -10.29
N GLU A 252 -23.37 19.16 -11.46
CA GLU A 252 -24.06 19.25 -12.75
C GLU A 252 -24.58 17.88 -13.27
N MET A 253 -24.15 16.73 -12.70
CA MET A 253 -24.61 15.37 -13.09
C MET A 253 -25.63 14.75 -12.14
N MET A 254 -26.09 15.45 -11.12
CA MET A 254 -26.91 14.87 -10.03
C MET A 254 -28.40 14.67 -10.39
N PHE A 255 -28.84 14.82 -11.67
CA PHE A 255 -30.25 14.77 -12.03
C PHE A 255 -30.81 13.38 -12.37
N GLU A 256 -30.01 12.31 -12.34
CA GLU A 256 -30.48 10.94 -12.70
C GLU A 256 -30.00 9.82 -11.75
N MET A 257 -29.87 10.03 -10.47
CA MET A 257 -29.67 8.88 -9.57
C MET A 257 -30.93 8.66 -8.72
N THR A 258 -31.70 7.67 -9.16
CA THR A 258 -32.77 7.02 -8.41
C THR A 258 -32.28 6.63 -7.02
N ASP A 259 -33.07 7.06 -6.06
CA ASP A 259 -33.09 6.67 -4.65
C ASP A 259 -33.10 5.13 -4.50
N THR A 260 -31.90 4.50 -4.48
CA THR A 260 -31.72 3.12 -4.08
C THR A 260 -31.07 3.09 -2.70
N GLY A 261 -31.95 2.94 -1.75
CA GLY A 261 -31.81 2.64 -0.34
C GLY A 261 -30.43 2.42 0.25
N GLY A 262 -30.07 3.24 1.25
CA GLY A 262 -29.12 2.89 2.32
C GLY A 262 -27.70 2.59 1.88
N ASP A 263 -27.01 3.56 1.29
CA ASP A 263 -25.55 3.47 1.20
C ASP A 263 -24.99 3.51 2.63
N ASP A 264 -24.33 2.41 3.03
CA ASP A 264 -23.52 2.39 4.26
C ASP A 264 -22.51 3.53 4.14
N GLU A 265 -22.58 4.54 5.03
CA GLU A 265 -21.67 5.70 5.05
C GLU A 265 -20.18 5.32 5.00
N ASP A 266 -19.87 4.07 5.36
CA ASP A 266 -18.52 3.52 5.47
C ASP A 266 -18.01 2.84 4.19
N THR A 267 -18.81 2.78 3.12
CA THR A 267 -18.39 2.10 1.87
C THR A 267 -17.95 3.10 0.81
N MET A 268 -16.85 2.76 0.11
CA MET A 268 -16.36 3.52 -1.03
C MET A 268 -17.07 3.07 -2.31
N LYS A 269 -17.46 4.00 -3.17
CA LYS A 269 -18.12 3.69 -4.45
C LYS A 269 -17.16 2.98 -5.43
N HIS A 270 -15.89 3.38 -5.46
CA HIS A 270 -14.88 2.77 -6.33
C HIS A 270 -14.39 1.43 -5.74
N PRO A 271 -14.48 0.28 -6.46
CA PRO A 271 -14.22 -1.05 -5.90
C PRO A 271 -12.77 -1.26 -5.43
N VAL A 272 -11.78 -0.68 -6.13
CA VAL A 272 -10.37 -0.79 -5.70
C VAL A 272 -10.10 0.14 -4.53
N ALA A 273 -10.75 1.31 -4.45
CA ALA A 273 -10.68 2.19 -3.28
C ALA A 273 -11.28 1.50 -2.04
N GLN A 274 -12.39 0.78 -2.20
CA GLN A 274 -12.97 -0.04 -1.14
C GLN A 274 -12.00 -1.13 -0.66
N THR A 275 -11.27 -1.77 -1.59
CA THR A 275 -10.26 -2.76 -1.24
C THR A 275 -9.10 -2.10 -0.49
N LEU A 276 -8.63 -0.94 -0.94
CA LEU A 276 -7.57 -0.17 -0.28
C LEU A 276 -7.99 0.26 1.13
N ASP A 277 -9.23 0.75 1.29
CA ASP A 277 -9.75 1.18 2.59
C ASP A 277 -9.82 0.01 3.61
N ASN A 278 -10.36 -1.14 3.18
CA ASN A 278 -10.35 -2.33 4.03
C ASN A 278 -8.92 -2.84 4.31
N TYR A 279 -8.01 -2.72 3.35
CA TYR A 279 -6.60 -3.10 3.53
C TYR A 279 -5.94 -2.22 4.59
N MET A 280 -6.11 -0.91 4.49
CA MET A 280 -5.61 0.06 5.47
C MET A 280 -6.21 -0.19 6.85
N GLU A 281 -7.52 -0.44 6.96
CA GLU A 281 -8.20 -0.74 8.22
C GLU A 281 -7.57 -1.97 8.92
N VAL A 282 -7.30 -3.04 8.17
CA VAL A 282 -6.66 -4.25 8.73
C VAL A 282 -5.24 -3.97 9.18
N VAL A 283 -4.44 -3.24 8.39
CA VAL A 283 -3.05 -2.90 8.76
C VAL A 283 -3.01 -1.97 9.97
N LEU A 284 -3.85 -0.92 10.02
CA LEU A 284 -3.91 0.00 11.15
C LEU A 284 -4.39 -0.72 12.44
N SER A 285 -5.37 -1.63 12.31
CA SER A 285 -5.81 -2.47 13.43
C SER A 285 -4.69 -3.39 13.95
N TYR A 286 -3.93 -4.01 13.05
CA TYR A 286 -2.76 -4.82 13.41
C TYR A 286 -1.71 -4.01 14.17
N ILE A 287 -1.40 -2.79 13.71
CA ILE A 287 -0.46 -1.88 14.38
C ILE A 287 -0.95 -1.55 15.79
N GLU A 288 -2.22 -1.17 15.94
CA GLU A 288 -2.81 -0.84 17.24
C GLU A 288 -2.72 -2.01 18.23
N GLN A 289 -3.07 -3.22 17.77
CA GLN A 289 -2.99 -4.42 18.59
C GLN A 289 -1.56 -4.75 19.01
N THR A 290 -0.60 -4.64 18.08
CA THR A 290 0.80 -4.97 18.34
C THR A 290 1.48 -3.95 19.25
N VAL A 291 1.18 -2.65 19.07
CA VAL A 291 1.76 -1.59 19.93
C VAL A 291 1.29 -1.68 21.38
N LYS A 292 0.07 -2.21 21.61
CA LYS A 292 -0.46 -2.45 22.98
C LYS A 292 0.25 -3.57 23.73
N VAL A 293 1.01 -4.42 23.03
CA VAL A 293 1.80 -5.49 23.66
C VAL A 293 3.18 -4.97 24.06
N ASP A 294 3.54 -5.14 25.32
CA ASP A 294 4.80 -4.64 25.87
C ASP A 294 6.03 -5.10 25.07
N GLY A 295 6.87 -4.14 24.71
CA GLY A 295 8.12 -4.36 23.99
C GLY A 295 7.99 -4.66 22.49
N GLN A 296 6.80 -4.98 21.97
CA GLN A 296 6.62 -5.24 20.54
C GLN A 296 6.48 -3.97 19.71
N GLY A 297 5.93 -2.89 20.29
CA GLY A 297 5.73 -1.62 19.59
C GLY A 297 7.02 -1.00 19.07
N ASP A 298 8.10 -1.00 19.86
CA ASP A 298 9.38 -0.41 19.44
C ASP A 298 10.05 -1.21 18.32
N ARG A 299 9.87 -2.53 18.32
CA ARG A 299 10.34 -3.40 17.23
C ARG A 299 9.53 -3.16 15.96
N LEU A 300 8.20 -3.13 16.08
CA LEU A 300 7.30 -2.88 14.96
C LEU A 300 7.58 -1.51 14.32
N PHE A 301 7.77 -0.47 15.14
CA PHE A 301 8.12 0.86 14.65
C PHE A 301 9.40 0.85 13.80
N LYS A 302 10.45 0.15 14.24
CA LYS A 302 11.71 0.05 13.47
C LYS A 302 11.51 -0.65 12.14
N ILE A 303 10.70 -1.72 12.11
CA ILE A 303 10.38 -2.45 10.87
C ILE A 303 9.59 -1.53 9.93
N ILE A 304 8.53 -0.89 10.42
CA ILE A 304 7.71 0.02 9.60
C ILE A 304 8.54 1.20 9.07
N LEU A 305 9.43 1.76 9.87
CA LEU A 305 10.34 2.82 9.44
C LEU A 305 11.26 2.34 8.30
N ASN A 306 11.81 1.13 8.43
CA ASN A 306 12.64 0.53 7.38
C ASN A 306 11.83 0.32 6.08
N GLN A 307 10.61 -0.22 6.19
CA GLN A 307 9.71 -0.40 5.03
C GLN A 307 9.32 0.95 4.40
N PHE A 308 9.07 1.97 5.23
CA PHE A 308 8.79 3.32 4.76
C PHE A 308 9.97 3.90 3.96
N GLU A 309 11.19 3.82 4.50
CA GLU A 309 12.39 4.35 3.84
C GLU A 309 12.73 3.61 2.54
N THR A 310 12.42 2.31 2.48
CA THR A 310 12.73 1.46 1.33
C THR A 310 11.68 1.53 0.23
N HIS A 311 10.40 1.59 0.58
CA HIS A 311 9.31 1.43 -0.38
C HIS A 311 8.48 2.70 -0.57
N ILE A 312 8.11 3.41 0.52
CA ILE A 312 7.20 4.57 0.44
C ILE A 312 7.96 5.84 0.07
N LEU A 313 9.06 6.13 0.76
CA LEU A 313 9.82 7.37 0.57
C LEU A 313 10.30 7.58 -0.90
N PRO A 314 10.76 6.55 -1.63
CA PRO A 314 11.14 6.69 -3.04
C PRO A 314 9.94 6.60 -4.01
N ALA A 315 8.76 6.19 -3.55
CA ALA A 315 7.60 6.04 -4.40
C ALA A 315 6.96 7.40 -4.75
N HIS A 316 6.46 7.51 -5.98
CA HIS A 316 5.66 8.65 -6.43
C HIS A 316 4.19 8.25 -6.53
N ASN A 317 3.29 9.22 -6.37
CA ASN A 317 1.83 9.04 -6.49
C ASN A 317 1.24 8.06 -5.46
N THR A 318 1.76 8.06 -4.23
CA THR A 318 1.13 7.39 -3.10
C THR A 318 0.35 8.43 -2.29
N ASP A 319 -0.93 8.17 -2.07
CA ASP A 319 -1.82 9.12 -1.41
C ASP A 319 -2.28 8.64 -0.02
N HIS A 320 -2.23 7.33 0.27
CA HIS A 320 -2.77 6.75 1.51
C HIS A 320 -1.78 5.88 2.29
N GLY A 321 -0.91 5.13 1.61
CA GLY A 321 0.02 4.18 2.26
C GLY A 321 0.96 4.82 3.28
N GLN A 322 1.34 6.07 3.08
CA GLN A 322 2.18 6.83 4.00
C GLN A 322 1.53 7.09 5.37
N PHE A 323 0.20 7.07 5.45
CA PHE A 323 -0.51 7.28 6.71
C PHE A 323 -0.29 6.16 7.74
N ILE A 324 0.23 5.01 7.33
CA ILE A 324 0.71 3.98 8.27
C ILE A 324 1.80 4.56 9.18
N MET A 325 2.74 5.31 8.60
CA MET A 325 3.80 5.95 9.38
C MET A 325 3.26 7.07 10.27
N PHE A 326 2.30 7.85 9.76
CA PHE A 326 1.60 8.86 10.54
C PHE A 326 0.89 8.24 11.76
N TYR A 327 0.17 7.13 11.56
CA TYR A 327 -0.59 6.46 12.58
C TYR A 327 0.30 5.83 13.67
N ILE A 328 1.38 5.12 13.30
CA ILE A 328 2.27 4.54 14.31
C ILE A 328 2.98 5.62 15.13
N CYS A 329 3.30 6.77 14.53
CA CYS A 329 3.89 7.91 15.24
C CYS A 329 2.94 8.51 16.29
N SER A 330 1.61 8.36 16.13
CA SER A 330 0.64 8.90 17.09
C SER A 330 0.65 8.18 18.45
N PHE A 331 1.17 6.97 18.53
CA PHE A 331 1.20 6.20 19.80
C PHE A 331 2.26 6.66 20.79
N LYS A 332 3.42 7.13 20.30
CA LYS A 332 4.50 7.63 21.16
C LYS A 332 5.20 8.81 20.50
N LEU A 333 5.40 9.90 21.27
CA LEU A 333 6.13 11.07 20.78
C LEU A 333 7.54 10.69 20.28
N SER A 334 8.23 9.78 20.97
CA SER A 334 9.56 9.31 20.56
C SER A 334 9.60 8.69 19.16
N TYR A 335 8.51 8.10 18.68
CA TYR A 335 8.41 7.58 17.31
C TYR A 335 8.37 8.73 16.29
N ALA A 336 7.57 9.76 16.56
CA ALA A 336 7.52 10.94 15.71
C ALA A 336 8.86 11.69 15.66
N GLU A 337 9.51 11.86 16.83
CA GLU A 337 10.84 12.46 16.91
C GLU A 337 11.89 11.66 16.13
N HIS A 338 11.88 10.34 16.26
CA HIS A 338 12.80 9.46 15.55
C HIS A 338 12.57 9.51 14.04
N PHE A 339 11.30 9.47 13.61
CA PHE A 339 10.92 9.57 12.20
C PHE A 339 11.39 10.89 11.58
N ILE A 340 11.07 12.02 12.20
CA ILE A 340 11.47 13.34 11.73
C ILE A 340 13.01 13.47 11.71
N SER A 341 13.68 12.96 12.74
CA SER A 341 15.16 12.97 12.81
C SER A 341 15.79 12.11 11.71
N SER A 342 15.21 10.95 11.37
CA SER A 342 15.68 10.11 10.25
C SER A 342 15.55 10.84 8.92
N LEU A 343 14.40 11.46 8.68
CA LEU A 343 14.17 12.27 7.48
C LEU A 343 15.12 13.47 7.40
N TRP A 344 15.37 14.16 8.51
CA TRP A 344 16.29 15.28 8.56
C TRP A 344 17.75 14.86 8.30
N LYS A 345 18.15 13.68 8.75
CA LYS A 345 19.45 13.06 8.36
C LYS A 345 19.52 12.84 6.85
N ASN A 346 18.42 12.38 6.23
CA ASN A 346 18.36 12.23 4.77
C ASN A 346 18.54 13.57 4.06
N VAL A 347 17.89 14.64 4.54
CA VAL A 347 18.04 16.00 3.99
C VAL A 347 19.50 16.48 4.03
N ASN A 348 20.19 16.21 5.11
CA ASN A 348 21.60 16.62 5.30
C ASN A 348 22.61 15.71 4.58
N ASN A 349 22.21 14.51 4.16
CA ASN A 349 23.10 13.56 3.49
C ASN A 349 23.26 13.89 1.99
N LEU A 350 24.41 14.45 1.63
CA LEU A 350 24.72 14.81 0.24
C LEU A 350 24.87 13.61 -0.71
N ASN A 351 25.02 12.39 -0.17
CA ASN A 351 25.09 11.17 -0.97
C ASN A 351 23.70 10.68 -1.42
N LYS A 352 22.63 11.19 -0.82
CA LYS A 352 21.25 10.90 -1.25
C LYS A 352 20.87 11.77 -2.44
N SER A 353 20.04 11.23 -3.34
CA SER A 353 19.54 11.99 -4.48
C SER A 353 18.79 13.26 -4.03
N PRO A 354 18.84 14.35 -4.80
CA PRO A 354 18.06 15.56 -4.50
C PRO A 354 16.57 15.26 -4.32
N THR A 355 16.00 14.35 -5.10
CA THR A 355 14.59 13.94 -5.01
C THR A 355 14.27 13.36 -3.64
N ILE A 356 15.02 12.37 -3.14
CA ILE A 356 14.82 11.79 -1.81
C ILE A 356 14.95 12.85 -0.70
N ARG A 357 15.89 13.77 -0.85
CA ARG A 357 16.08 14.87 0.11
C ARG A 357 14.88 15.81 0.11
N GLN A 358 14.34 16.18 -1.07
CA GLN A 358 13.14 17.01 -1.21
C GLN A 358 11.90 16.31 -0.64
N THR A 359 11.69 15.04 -1.00
CA THR A 359 10.58 14.24 -0.47
C THR A 359 10.65 14.15 1.06
N SER A 360 11.85 13.94 1.63
CA SER A 360 12.05 13.95 3.09
C SER A 360 11.64 15.28 3.72
N VAL A 361 11.93 16.42 3.09
CA VAL A 361 11.48 17.75 3.55
C VAL A 361 9.94 17.83 3.52
N GLY A 362 9.30 17.34 2.45
CA GLY A 362 7.84 17.31 2.33
C GLY A 362 7.18 16.52 3.46
N TYR A 363 7.71 15.35 3.80
CA TYR A 363 7.24 14.54 4.94
C TYR A 363 7.41 15.26 6.28
N ILE A 364 8.55 15.92 6.52
CA ILE A 364 8.77 16.70 7.74
C ILE A 364 7.73 17.83 7.82
N ALA A 365 7.59 18.61 6.76
CA ALA A 365 6.65 19.73 6.71
C ALA A 365 5.20 19.30 6.97
N SER A 366 4.73 18.26 6.27
CA SER A 366 3.39 17.73 6.42
C SER A 366 3.14 17.13 7.82
N MET A 367 4.13 16.40 8.38
CA MET A 367 4.00 15.88 9.75
C MET A 367 3.89 17.01 10.78
N LEU A 368 4.75 18.02 10.70
CA LEU A 368 4.72 19.17 11.60
C LEU A 368 3.42 19.99 11.47
N ALA A 369 2.86 20.08 10.27
CA ALA A 369 1.62 20.80 10.02
C ALA A 369 0.39 20.02 10.51
N ARG A 370 0.28 18.74 10.15
CA ARG A 370 -0.96 17.96 10.27
C ARG A 370 -1.07 17.11 11.55
N ALA A 371 0.04 16.78 12.23
CA ALA A 371 0.01 15.92 13.40
C ALA A 371 -0.39 16.67 14.70
N LYS A 372 -1.56 16.30 15.28
CA LYS A 372 -2.01 16.81 16.59
C LYS A 372 -1.09 16.39 17.74
N PHE A 373 -0.48 15.20 17.62
CA PHE A 373 0.37 14.58 18.64
C PHE A 373 1.78 15.17 18.70
N VAL A 374 2.18 15.99 17.73
CA VAL A 374 3.46 16.70 17.76
C VAL A 374 3.33 17.97 18.61
N PRO A 375 4.02 18.05 19.76
CA PRO A 375 3.92 19.20 20.65
C PRO A 375 4.56 20.44 20.02
N LEU A 376 3.99 21.62 20.35
CA LEU A 376 4.44 22.91 19.80
C LEU A 376 5.93 23.19 20.08
N ASN A 377 6.45 22.73 21.20
CA ASN A 377 7.88 22.93 21.53
C ASN A 377 8.79 22.16 20.56
N TYR A 378 8.43 20.92 20.18
CA TYR A 378 9.19 20.14 19.21
C TYR A 378 9.09 20.77 17.82
N LEU A 379 7.88 21.20 17.42
CA LEU A 379 7.67 21.94 16.17
C LEU A 379 8.57 23.17 16.08
N LYS A 380 8.65 23.97 17.17
CA LYS A 380 9.53 25.14 17.23
C LYS A 380 11.01 24.77 17.11
N SER A 381 11.44 23.72 17.77
CA SER A 381 12.83 23.24 17.66
C SER A 381 13.18 22.87 16.21
N MET A 382 12.27 22.17 15.52
CA MET A 382 12.49 21.80 14.11
C MET A 382 12.44 23.01 13.18
N LEU A 383 11.53 23.98 13.41
CA LEU A 383 11.52 25.24 12.65
C LEU A 383 12.84 26.01 12.81
N LEU A 384 13.37 26.08 14.02
CA LEU A 384 14.65 26.74 14.31
C LEU A 384 15.80 26.02 13.58
N GLU A 385 15.82 24.69 13.62
CA GLU A 385 16.87 23.91 12.95
C GLU A 385 16.81 24.06 11.42
N MET A 386 15.63 23.98 10.83
CA MET A 386 15.43 24.22 9.39
C MET A 386 15.85 25.64 9.00
N THR A 387 15.50 26.63 9.81
CA THR A 387 15.84 28.04 9.58
C THR A 387 17.34 28.27 9.65
N HIS A 388 18.03 27.72 10.65
CA HIS A 388 19.50 27.78 10.73
C HIS A 388 20.18 27.12 9.53
N TRP A 389 19.63 25.96 9.09
CA TRP A 389 20.16 25.29 7.90
C TRP A 389 20.05 26.18 6.65
N VAL A 390 18.90 26.85 6.47
CA VAL A 390 18.67 27.78 5.35
C VAL A 390 19.62 28.99 5.43
N GLN A 391 19.78 29.59 6.62
CA GLN A 391 20.67 30.73 6.83
C GLN A 391 22.14 30.37 6.55
N ASN A 392 22.59 29.22 7.03
CA ASN A 392 23.93 28.71 6.74
C ASN A 392 24.13 28.45 5.24
N TYR A 393 23.08 27.99 4.54
CA TYR A 393 23.11 27.80 3.10
C TYR A 393 23.25 29.13 2.36
N ILE A 394 22.50 30.14 2.73
CA ILE A 394 22.56 31.49 2.17
C ILE A 394 23.97 32.08 2.35
N GLN A 395 24.55 32.02 3.57
CA GLN A 395 25.90 32.53 3.83
C GLN A 395 26.98 31.85 2.97
N ARG A 396 26.84 30.53 2.72
CA ARG A 396 27.76 29.84 1.81
C ARG A 396 27.61 30.30 0.36
N CYS A 397 26.37 30.53 -0.10
CA CYS A 397 26.12 31.04 -1.43
C CYS A 397 26.65 32.46 -1.62
N ASP A 398 26.50 33.34 -0.63
CA ASP A 398 26.98 34.73 -0.69
C ASP A 398 28.50 34.81 -0.71
N SER A 399 29.19 33.82 -0.13
CA SER A 399 30.65 33.75 -0.09
C SER A 399 31.31 33.15 -1.35
N MET A 400 30.53 32.54 -2.23
CA MET A 400 31.01 31.86 -3.44
C MET A 400 30.27 32.36 -4.67
N HIS A 401 30.92 32.27 -5.86
CA HIS A 401 30.22 32.48 -7.14
C HIS A 401 29.25 31.31 -7.33
N TYR A 402 28.00 31.49 -6.90
CA TYR A 402 26.99 30.43 -6.94
C TYR A 402 26.41 30.24 -8.35
N ASN A 403 26.05 29.01 -8.64
CA ASN A 403 25.33 28.68 -9.87
C ASN A 403 23.90 29.25 -9.78
N GLN A 404 23.50 30.08 -10.75
CA GLN A 404 22.15 30.67 -10.78
C GLN A 404 21.06 29.68 -11.22
N SER A 405 21.41 28.43 -11.55
CA SER A 405 20.46 27.40 -11.97
C SER A 405 19.55 26.97 -10.81
N LEU A 406 18.27 27.08 -11.02
CA LEU A 406 17.23 26.60 -10.07
C LEU A 406 17.46 25.16 -9.64
N LYS A 407 17.85 24.30 -10.59
CA LYS A 407 18.11 22.86 -10.34
C LYS A 407 19.22 22.59 -9.32
N ALA A 408 20.16 23.52 -9.17
CA ALA A 408 21.24 23.40 -8.18
C ALA A 408 20.77 23.61 -6.74
N HIS A 409 19.65 24.31 -6.54
CA HIS A 409 19.16 24.77 -5.23
C HIS A 409 17.81 24.14 -4.82
N LEU A 410 17.37 23.06 -5.49
CA LEU A 410 16.05 22.46 -5.27
C LEU A 410 15.78 22.11 -3.78
N VAL A 411 16.75 21.50 -3.10
CA VAL A 411 16.62 21.15 -1.68
C VAL A 411 16.49 22.40 -0.81
N PHE A 412 17.23 23.47 -1.13
CA PHE A 412 17.12 24.75 -0.43
C PHE A 412 15.69 25.33 -0.56
N TYR A 413 15.15 25.36 -1.77
CA TYR A 413 13.80 25.85 -2.00
C TYR A 413 12.75 24.99 -1.31
N SER A 414 12.93 23.66 -1.27
CA SER A 414 12.03 22.77 -0.57
C SER A 414 12.03 23.03 0.95
N VAL A 415 13.21 23.29 1.56
CA VAL A 415 13.28 23.63 2.99
C VAL A 415 12.65 25.00 3.27
N CYS A 416 12.86 26.00 2.39
CA CYS A 416 12.19 27.30 2.49
C CYS A 416 10.67 27.14 2.42
N GLN A 417 10.16 26.38 1.45
CA GLN A 417 8.73 26.11 1.30
C GLN A 417 8.16 25.38 2.53
N ALA A 418 8.91 24.42 3.11
CA ALA A 418 8.51 23.72 4.33
C ALA A 418 8.36 24.70 5.51
N ILE A 419 9.30 25.63 5.69
CA ILE A 419 9.21 26.65 6.73
C ILE A 419 7.97 27.53 6.51
N PHE A 420 7.77 28.02 5.28
CA PHE A 420 6.63 28.90 4.95
C PHE A 420 5.30 28.16 5.14
N TYR A 421 5.22 26.91 4.70
CA TYR A 421 4.03 26.06 4.86
C TYR A 421 3.70 25.81 6.33
N VAL A 422 4.68 25.38 7.16
CA VAL A 422 4.45 25.11 8.59
C VAL A 422 4.07 26.37 9.34
N VAL A 423 4.71 27.52 9.05
CA VAL A 423 4.36 28.80 9.70
C VAL A 423 2.95 29.23 9.33
N ALA A 424 2.57 29.12 8.04
CA ALA A 424 1.23 29.47 7.58
C ALA A 424 0.16 28.52 8.14
N PHE A 425 0.42 27.21 8.09
CA PHE A 425 -0.52 26.19 8.55
C PHE A 425 -0.78 26.26 10.07
N ARG A 426 0.28 26.48 10.87
CA ARG A 426 0.23 26.51 12.33
C ARG A 426 0.14 27.93 12.88
N ALA A 427 -0.23 28.91 12.05
CA ALA A 427 -0.28 30.32 12.43
C ALA A 427 -1.08 30.51 13.73
N ASN A 428 -2.29 29.97 13.82
CA ASN A 428 -3.16 30.06 15.00
C ASN A 428 -2.47 29.61 16.29
N HIS A 429 -1.61 28.56 16.22
CA HIS A 429 -0.87 28.06 17.39
C HIS A 429 0.41 28.86 17.67
N LEU A 430 1.07 29.37 16.62
CA LEU A 430 2.33 30.08 16.72
C LEU A 430 2.15 31.57 17.08
N THR A 431 0.94 32.12 16.97
CA THR A 431 0.64 33.53 17.27
C THR A 431 -0.14 33.74 18.56
N THR A 432 -0.60 32.65 19.22
CA THR A 432 -1.47 32.72 20.42
C THR A 432 -0.86 33.48 21.60
N SER A 433 0.47 33.53 21.75
CA SER A 433 1.11 34.17 22.89
C SER A 433 2.30 35.03 22.49
N SER A 434 2.60 36.05 23.29
CA SER A 434 3.76 36.93 23.12
C SER A 434 5.09 36.14 23.04
N LYS A 435 5.24 35.04 23.82
CA LYS A 435 6.42 34.17 23.76
C LYS A 435 6.55 33.48 22.40
N ASN A 436 5.42 33.09 21.81
CA ASN A 436 5.41 32.46 20.49
C ASN A 436 5.77 33.46 19.40
N LEU A 437 5.27 34.69 19.49
CA LEU A 437 5.65 35.79 18.58
C LEU A 437 7.14 36.13 18.67
N THR A 438 7.67 36.25 19.89
CA THR A 438 9.12 36.44 20.10
C THR A 438 9.94 35.31 19.46
N PHE A 439 9.45 34.06 19.54
CA PHE A 439 10.07 32.93 18.86
C PHE A 439 10.05 33.15 17.33
N LEU A 440 8.89 33.48 16.73
CA LEU A 440 8.81 33.74 15.29
C LEU A 440 9.75 34.87 14.83
N GLN A 441 9.87 35.94 15.61
CA GLN A 441 10.80 37.05 15.36
C GLN A 441 12.26 36.56 15.41
N SER A 442 12.60 35.64 16.30
CA SER A 442 13.96 35.07 16.42
C SER A 442 14.38 34.23 15.22
N LEU A 443 13.44 33.77 14.38
CA LEU A 443 13.74 33.01 13.16
C LEU A 443 14.36 33.87 12.04
N HIS A 444 14.32 35.19 12.15
CA HIS A 444 14.85 36.12 11.14
C HIS A 444 14.37 35.82 9.70
N LEU A 445 13.05 35.54 9.55
CA LEU A 445 12.43 35.16 8.28
C LEU A 445 12.66 36.18 7.17
N SER A 446 12.82 37.47 7.52
CA SER A 446 13.14 38.54 6.57
C SER A 446 14.43 38.26 5.78
N ALA A 447 15.47 37.75 6.41
CA ALA A 447 16.73 37.41 5.75
C ALA A 447 16.56 36.27 4.70
N ILE A 448 15.67 35.32 4.97
CA ILE A 448 15.37 34.22 4.04
C ILE A 448 14.63 34.76 2.81
N VAL A 449 13.61 35.60 3.04
CA VAL A 449 12.73 36.13 1.98
C VAL A 449 13.50 37.08 1.05
N THR A 450 14.44 37.88 1.58
CA THR A 450 15.19 38.90 0.82
C THR A 450 16.46 38.37 0.18
N CYS A 451 16.87 37.13 0.41
CA CYS A 451 18.09 36.56 -0.15
C CYS A 451 18.07 36.55 -1.68
N GLN A 452 19.25 36.52 -2.31
CA GLN A 452 19.40 36.57 -3.75
C GLN A 452 18.75 35.39 -4.49
N LEU A 453 18.61 34.23 -3.82
CA LEU A 453 17.97 33.02 -4.36
C LEU A 453 16.44 33.18 -4.52
N ASN A 454 15.83 34.20 -3.90
CA ASN A 454 14.41 34.53 -4.01
C ASN A 454 13.44 33.32 -3.90
N PRO A 455 13.35 32.68 -2.72
CA PRO A 455 12.54 31.47 -2.56
C PRO A 455 11.03 31.69 -2.84
N LEU A 456 10.50 32.90 -2.60
CA LEU A 456 9.11 33.23 -2.91
C LEU A 456 8.76 33.18 -4.42
N ARG A 457 9.75 33.15 -5.30
CA ARG A 457 9.53 32.98 -6.74
C ARG A 457 9.23 31.54 -7.09
N VAL A 458 9.83 30.60 -6.36
CA VAL A 458 9.90 29.17 -6.68
C VAL A 458 8.89 28.35 -5.86
N CYS A 459 8.59 28.81 -4.63
CA CYS A 459 7.59 28.18 -3.77
C CYS A 459 6.18 28.26 -4.38
N LEU A 460 5.33 27.34 -3.99
CA LEU A 460 3.89 27.37 -4.35
C LEU A 460 3.27 28.72 -4.08
N PRO A 461 2.51 29.27 -5.03
CA PRO A 461 1.85 30.56 -4.88
C PRO A 461 0.90 30.60 -3.66
N THR A 462 0.12 29.54 -3.43
CA THR A 462 -0.80 29.43 -2.29
C THR A 462 -0.06 29.50 -0.95
N VAL A 463 1.04 28.74 -0.81
CA VAL A 463 1.87 28.76 0.39
C VAL A 463 2.55 30.13 0.56
N ALA A 464 3.08 30.70 -0.52
CA ALA A 464 3.77 32.00 -0.49
C ALA A 464 2.79 33.12 -0.10
N THR A 465 1.56 33.11 -0.59
CA THR A 465 0.51 34.11 -0.28
C THR A 465 0.03 33.98 1.16
N ALA A 466 -0.29 32.77 1.63
CA ALA A 466 -0.69 32.53 3.02
C ALA A 466 0.42 32.96 4.00
N PHE A 467 1.67 32.60 3.72
CA PHE A 467 2.83 33.03 4.50
C PHE A 467 3.00 34.57 4.50
N ALA A 468 2.82 35.21 3.35
CA ALA A 468 2.92 36.66 3.24
C ALA A 468 1.84 37.38 4.07
N GLY A 469 0.62 36.86 4.11
CA GLY A 469 -0.44 37.38 4.96
C GLY A 469 -0.07 37.35 6.44
N ILE A 470 0.40 36.20 6.93
CA ILE A 470 0.82 36.01 8.32
C ILE A 470 2.01 36.93 8.67
N THR A 471 3.03 36.95 7.80
CA THR A 471 4.24 37.77 8.07
C THR A 471 3.94 39.26 8.05
N ARG A 472 2.97 39.72 7.27
CA ARG A 472 2.49 41.10 7.27
C ARG A 472 1.75 41.42 8.57
N ALA A 473 0.77 40.59 8.97
CA ALA A 473 -0.03 40.80 10.16
C ALA A 473 0.81 40.94 11.44
N TYR A 474 1.91 40.14 11.55
CA TYR A 474 2.80 40.14 12.73
C TYR A 474 4.13 40.84 12.49
N GLN A 475 4.32 41.57 11.39
CA GLN A 475 5.52 42.36 11.05
C GLN A 475 6.83 41.50 11.06
N LEU A 476 6.76 40.24 10.60
CA LEU A 476 7.89 39.31 10.60
C LEU A 476 8.76 39.45 9.35
N ALA A 477 8.16 39.73 8.20
CA ALA A 477 8.84 39.94 6.92
C ALA A 477 7.97 40.69 5.91
N TYR A 478 8.58 41.41 4.98
CA TYR A 478 7.90 42.16 3.92
C TYR A 478 7.89 41.37 2.61
N CYS A 479 6.91 40.48 2.45
CA CYS A 479 6.82 39.58 1.31
C CYS A 479 6.12 40.17 0.09
N HIS A 480 5.12 41.08 0.27
CA HIS A 480 4.25 41.56 -0.80
C HIS A 480 5.00 42.24 -1.95
N THR A 481 5.94 43.13 -1.64
CA THR A 481 6.75 43.80 -2.67
C THR A 481 7.58 42.82 -3.50
N ILE A 482 8.02 41.71 -2.90
CA ILE A 482 8.77 40.66 -3.60
C ILE A 482 7.82 39.85 -4.48
N LEU A 483 6.65 39.49 -3.98
CA LEU A 483 5.62 38.77 -4.74
C LEU A 483 5.14 39.58 -5.94
N GLU A 484 4.84 40.88 -5.78
CA GLU A 484 4.48 41.75 -6.89
C GLU A 484 5.60 41.85 -7.94
N ARG A 485 6.84 42.02 -7.51
CA ARG A 485 8.00 42.07 -8.42
C ARG A 485 8.13 40.74 -9.19
N ASN A 486 7.91 39.62 -8.53
CA ASN A 486 7.92 38.29 -9.15
C ASN A 486 6.77 38.13 -10.16
N ALA A 487 5.57 38.58 -9.83
CA ALA A 487 4.41 38.55 -10.72
C ALA A 487 4.64 39.40 -11.98
N ARG A 488 5.16 40.62 -11.83
CA ARG A 488 5.50 41.49 -12.98
C ARG A 488 6.54 40.87 -13.90
N ARG A 489 7.53 40.14 -13.35
CA ARG A 489 8.54 39.43 -14.17
C ARG A 489 7.95 38.26 -14.93
N LYS A 490 7.01 37.49 -14.33
CA LYS A 490 6.30 36.41 -15.02
C LYS A 490 5.48 36.93 -16.21
N LEU A 491 4.75 38.02 -16.04
CA LEU A 491 4.01 38.69 -17.11
C LEU A 491 4.91 39.11 -18.27
N ALA A 492 6.05 39.72 -17.98
CA ALA A 492 6.99 40.15 -19.02
C ALA A 492 7.60 38.98 -19.83
N THR A 493 7.75 37.80 -19.19
CA THR A 493 8.26 36.59 -19.86
C THR A 493 7.21 35.95 -20.77
N VAL A 494 5.95 35.92 -20.35
CA VAL A 494 4.81 35.41 -21.13
C VAL A 494 4.59 36.23 -22.41
N TYR A 495 4.72 37.54 -22.34
CA TYR A 495 4.60 38.41 -23.53
C TYR A 495 5.79 38.33 -24.51
N LYS A 496 6.95 37.87 -24.03
CA LYS A 496 8.15 37.76 -24.88
C LYS A 496 8.33 36.43 -25.59
N ASN A 497 7.85 35.36 -25.00
CA ASN A 497 7.99 33.99 -25.53
C ASN A 497 6.65 33.31 -25.59
N ASN A 498 6.10 33.15 -26.78
CA ASN A 498 4.75 32.63 -27.05
C ASN A 498 4.58 31.13 -26.77
N THR A 499 5.48 30.44 -26.02
CA THR A 499 5.46 28.97 -25.96
C THR A 499 6.06 28.31 -24.72
N GLN A 500 6.12 28.90 -23.55
CA GLN A 500 6.49 28.07 -22.38
C GLN A 500 5.88 28.61 -21.08
N LEU A 501 5.06 27.75 -20.43
CA LEU A 501 4.72 27.86 -19.00
C LEU A 501 6.01 27.99 -18.18
N PRO A 502 6.04 28.82 -17.14
CA PRO A 502 7.26 29.01 -16.35
C PRO A 502 7.62 27.70 -15.61
N GLU A 503 8.72 27.08 -16.03
CA GLU A 503 9.39 25.94 -15.38
C GLU A 503 9.90 26.25 -13.96
N ASP A 504 9.51 27.35 -13.36
CA ASP A 504 10.12 27.93 -12.17
C ASP A 504 9.41 27.56 -10.85
N CYS A 505 8.44 26.64 -10.86
CA CYS A 505 7.75 26.23 -9.63
C CYS A 505 8.26 24.88 -9.14
N LEU A 506 8.42 24.73 -7.84
CA LEU A 506 8.72 23.42 -7.25
C LEU A 506 7.57 22.45 -7.52
N ASP A 507 7.92 21.22 -7.88
CA ASP A 507 6.97 20.12 -7.77
C ASP A 507 6.57 19.97 -6.31
N THR A 508 5.27 20.10 -6.06
CA THR A 508 4.76 20.14 -4.71
C THR A 508 4.33 18.76 -4.25
N PHE A 509 4.91 18.34 -3.16
CA PHE A 509 4.57 17.10 -2.51
C PHE A 509 4.29 17.36 -1.03
N PHE A 510 3.00 17.26 -0.67
CA PHE A 510 2.54 17.29 0.72
C PHE A 510 1.93 15.92 1.05
N PRO A 511 2.74 14.98 1.56
CA PRO A 511 2.34 13.56 1.66
C PRO A 511 1.16 13.29 2.60
N PHE A 512 0.93 14.15 3.58
CA PHE A 512 -0.21 14.02 4.49
C PHE A 512 -1.33 15.02 4.15
N ASP A 513 -1.68 15.13 2.85
CA ASP A 513 -2.90 15.79 2.41
C ASP A 513 -4.14 15.09 3.02
N PRO A 514 -5.34 15.70 3.10
CA PRO A 514 -6.50 15.08 3.74
C PRO A 514 -6.74 13.66 3.31
N TYR A 515 -6.97 12.80 4.29
CA TYR A 515 -7.18 11.36 4.07
C TYR A 515 -8.60 11.13 3.54
N MET A 516 -8.74 10.36 2.45
CA MET A 516 -10.01 10.26 1.74
C MET A 516 -10.76 8.94 1.92
N LEU A 517 -10.10 7.93 2.48
CA LEU A 517 -10.75 6.65 2.70
C LEU A 517 -11.65 6.72 3.94
N LYS A 518 -12.88 6.21 3.83
CA LYS A 518 -13.95 6.42 4.83
C LYS A 518 -13.75 5.61 6.10
N LYS A 519 -13.56 4.31 5.95
CA LYS A 519 -13.50 3.38 7.09
C LYS A 519 -12.20 3.53 7.90
N SER A 520 -11.07 3.42 7.24
CA SER A 520 -9.76 3.60 7.86
C SER A 520 -9.48 5.05 8.28
N GLY A 521 -10.13 6.02 7.63
CA GLY A 521 -10.08 7.44 7.97
C GLY A 521 -10.52 7.74 9.41
N LYS A 522 -11.52 7.02 9.91
CA LYS A 522 -11.98 7.13 11.31
C LYS A 522 -10.87 6.90 12.34
N ARG A 523 -9.82 6.13 11.98
CA ARG A 523 -8.66 5.93 12.85
C ARG A 523 -7.64 7.06 12.77
N ILE A 524 -7.58 7.76 11.64
CA ILE A 524 -6.61 8.84 11.40
C ILE A 524 -7.13 10.18 11.93
N GLU A 525 -8.41 10.46 11.73
CA GLU A 525 -9.09 11.73 12.06
C GLU A 525 -8.80 12.25 13.49
N PRO A 526 -8.81 11.44 14.56
CA PRO A 526 -8.55 11.93 15.91
C PRO A 526 -7.17 12.57 16.07
N PHE A 527 -6.20 12.17 15.27
CA PHE A 527 -4.80 12.60 15.33
C PHE A 527 -4.43 13.64 14.27
N TYR A 528 -5.35 13.92 13.33
CA TYR A 528 -5.12 14.75 12.16
C TYR A 528 -5.67 16.15 12.35
N LEU A 529 -4.87 17.17 12.00
CA LEU A 529 -5.27 18.58 11.96
C LEU A 529 -5.67 18.95 10.54
N GLN A 530 -6.90 19.44 10.41
CA GLN A 530 -7.35 20.13 9.19
C GLN A 530 -6.83 21.57 9.18
N TYR A 531 -6.63 22.12 7.99
CA TYR A 531 -6.23 23.50 7.83
C TYR A 531 -7.38 24.42 8.25
N GLN A 532 -7.07 25.41 9.08
CA GLN A 532 -7.98 26.48 9.44
C GLN A 532 -7.37 27.80 8.96
N ALA A 533 -8.06 28.46 8.04
CA ALA A 533 -7.62 29.78 7.59
C ALA A 533 -7.45 30.70 8.79
N HIS A 534 -6.38 31.46 8.81
CA HIS A 534 -6.20 32.48 9.84
C HIS A 534 -7.10 33.65 9.47
N GLU A 535 -8.08 33.98 10.32
CA GLU A 535 -8.90 35.18 10.17
C GLU A 535 -7.98 36.39 10.33
N ILE A 536 -7.56 36.93 9.21
CA ILE A 536 -6.94 38.26 9.14
C ILE A 536 -8.11 39.20 8.86
N ASP A 537 -8.38 40.15 9.76
CA ASP A 537 -9.41 41.16 9.55
C ASP A 537 -9.28 41.76 8.14
N GLU A 538 -10.29 41.59 7.30
CA GLU A 538 -10.30 42.01 5.88
C GLU A 538 -10.29 43.54 5.70
N GLU A 539 -10.26 44.32 6.77
CA GLU A 539 -10.26 45.78 6.68
C GLU A 539 -9.01 46.40 6.03
N ASP A 540 -7.90 45.66 5.94
CA ASP A 540 -6.62 46.15 5.37
C ASP A 540 -6.34 45.73 3.92
N VAL A 541 -7.22 45.00 3.23
CA VAL A 541 -6.99 44.53 1.84
C VAL A 541 -7.56 45.48 0.78
N CYS A 542 -8.26 46.53 1.18
CA CYS A 542 -9.07 47.36 0.27
C CYS A 542 -8.46 48.70 -0.11
N GLU A 543 -7.16 48.83 -0.35
CA GLU A 543 -6.59 50.10 -0.89
C GLU A 543 -5.63 49.96 -2.08
N THR A 544 -5.78 49.03 -3.00
CA THR A 544 -5.10 49.18 -4.31
C THR A 544 -5.84 48.49 -5.45
N SER A 545 -7.08 48.82 -5.70
CA SER A 545 -7.67 48.64 -7.03
C SER A 545 -8.87 49.59 -7.24
N THR A 546 -8.58 50.85 -7.45
CA THR A 546 -9.53 51.75 -8.09
C THR A 546 -9.44 51.59 -9.59
N SER A 547 -10.38 50.92 -10.21
CA SER A 547 -11.19 51.47 -11.30
C SER A 547 -12.16 50.44 -11.89
N ASN A 548 -13.43 50.83 -11.79
CA ASN A 548 -14.58 50.49 -12.64
C ASN A 548 -15.15 49.07 -12.67
N GLY A 549 -16.38 48.97 -12.11
CA GLY A 549 -17.34 47.96 -12.54
C GLY A 549 -18.31 47.54 -11.44
N LYS A 550 -19.48 48.20 -11.37
CA LYS A 550 -20.62 47.83 -10.54
C LYS A 550 -21.03 46.39 -10.72
N GLY A 551 -21.13 45.66 -9.61
CA GLY A 551 -21.72 44.33 -9.59
C GLY A 551 -21.66 43.72 -8.20
N ARG A 552 -22.55 44.17 -7.31
CA ARG A 552 -22.74 43.62 -5.96
C ARG A 552 -23.43 42.26 -6.10
N LYS A 553 -22.67 41.14 -6.00
CA LYS A 553 -23.23 39.81 -5.72
C LYS A 553 -22.91 39.47 -4.26
N ARG A 554 -23.96 39.32 -3.49
CA ARG A 554 -23.99 38.82 -2.13
C ARG A 554 -23.56 37.34 -2.20
N TYR A 555 -22.45 36.98 -1.60
CA TYR A 555 -22.12 35.57 -1.35
C TYR A 555 -22.79 35.20 -0.04
N GLU A 556 -23.75 34.29 -0.11
CA GLU A 556 -24.20 33.51 1.03
C GLU A 556 -23.09 32.56 1.43
N SER A 557 -22.71 32.59 2.70
CA SER A 557 -21.76 31.69 3.30
C SER A 557 -22.35 30.28 3.36
N VAL A 558 -21.95 29.44 2.45
CA VAL A 558 -22.06 27.99 2.63
C VAL A 558 -20.72 27.55 3.20
N SER A 559 -20.73 27.18 4.48
CA SER A 559 -19.62 26.58 5.18
C SER A 559 -19.51 25.12 4.74
N GLU A 560 -18.77 24.86 3.68
CA GLU A 560 -18.19 23.55 3.42
C GLU A 560 -16.71 23.65 3.75
N ASP A 561 -16.26 22.82 4.69
CA ASP A 561 -14.88 22.70 5.14
C ASP A 561 -13.99 22.16 4.02
N VAL A 562 -13.72 22.98 3.01
CA VAL A 562 -12.72 22.67 1.97
C VAL A 562 -11.36 23.09 2.51
N ASP A 563 -10.46 22.15 2.64
CA ASP A 563 -9.06 22.42 3.00
C ASP A 563 -8.33 23.10 1.83
N ASP A 564 -8.46 24.42 1.72
CA ASP A 564 -7.90 25.26 0.65
C ASP A 564 -6.37 25.22 0.52
N PHE A 565 -5.68 24.48 1.40
CA PHE A 565 -4.23 24.27 1.30
C PHE A 565 -3.84 23.19 0.28
N ILE A 566 -4.82 22.57 -0.39
CA ILE A 566 -4.56 21.62 -1.46
C ILE A 566 -4.16 22.37 -2.74
N PRO A 567 -3.03 22.07 -3.36
CA PRO A 567 -2.61 22.74 -4.58
C PRO A 567 -3.61 22.50 -5.73
N GLU A 568 -4.10 23.55 -6.37
CA GLU A 568 -4.98 23.46 -7.55
C GLU A 568 -4.38 22.66 -8.73
N SER A 569 -3.06 22.47 -8.75
CA SER A 569 -2.38 21.64 -9.77
C SER A 569 -2.75 20.17 -9.73
N LYS A 570 -3.37 19.68 -8.64
CA LYS A 570 -3.95 18.33 -8.56
C LYS A 570 -5.42 18.28 -9.02
N ARG A 571 -6.06 19.43 -9.27
CA ARG A 571 -7.40 19.50 -9.90
C ARG A 571 -7.22 19.48 -11.42
N HIS A 572 -7.28 18.32 -12.04
CA HIS A 572 -7.35 18.21 -13.49
C HIS A 572 -8.64 18.83 -14.00
N LYS A 573 -8.59 20.05 -14.55
CA LYS A 573 -9.67 20.57 -15.41
C LYS A 573 -9.64 19.77 -16.72
N HIS A 574 -10.57 18.86 -16.89
CA HIS A 574 -10.89 18.35 -18.22
C HIS A 574 -11.47 19.50 -19.05
N VAL A 575 -10.66 20.09 -19.90
CA VAL A 575 -11.14 20.95 -20.97
C VAL A 575 -11.46 20.04 -22.16
N ASN A 576 -12.74 19.80 -22.40
CA ASN A 576 -13.23 19.28 -23.66
C ASN A 576 -12.93 20.30 -24.76
N GLY A 577 -11.94 20.04 -25.57
CA GLY A 577 -11.60 20.79 -26.76
C GLY A 577 -11.48 19.88 -27.95
N HIS A 578 -12.41 20.05 -28.91
CA HIS A 578 -12.39 19.43 -30.22
C HIS A 578 -11.06 19.67 -30.95
N GLY A 579 -10.65 18.61 -31.66
CA GLY A 579 -9.37 18.44 -32.29
C GLY A 579 -8.99 19.47 -33.35
N VAL A 580 -7.70 19.62 -33.52
CA VAL A 580 -6.98 19.72 -34.79
C VAL A 580 -5.63 19.02 -34.60
N ASP A 581 -5.40 18.03 -35.42
CA ASP A 581 -4.20 17.23 -35.59
C ASP A 581 -3.08 18.08 -36.22
N VAL A 582 -1.95 18.26 -35.53
CA VAL A 582 -0.65 18.55 -36.18
C VAL A 582 0.45 17.88 -35.36
N GLY A 583 1.11 16.92 -35.99
CA GLY A 583 2.16 16.09 -35.42
C GLY A 583 3.37 16.83 -34.87
N GLY A 584 3.93 16.28 -33.81
CA GLY A 584 5.19 16.68 -33.18
C GLY A 584 5.41 15.87 -31.90
N GLU A 585 5.97 14.67 -32.06
CA GLU A 585 6.43 13.83 -30.96
C GLU A 585 7.48 14.58 -30.11
N PHE A 586 7.15 14.82 -28.84
CA PHE A 586 8.12 14.88 -27.75
C PHE A 586 7.54 14.14 -26.55
N THR A 587 7.74 12.83 -26.55
CA THR A 587 7.56 11.97 -25.40
C THR A 587 8.69 12.26 -24.39
N TYR A 588 8.39 12.97 -23.31
CA TYR A 588 9.20 12.88 -22.11
C TYR A 588 8.88 11.55 -21.43
N SER A 589 9.68 10.55 -21.77
CA SER A 589 9.78 9.31 -21.02
C SER A 589 10.39 9.64 -19.65
N TYR A 590 9.56 9.74 -18.61
CA TYR A 590 10.03 9.64 -17.25
C TYR A 590 10.46 8.19 -17.03
N GLY A 591 11.77 8.02 -16.81
CA GLY A 591 12.41 6.74 -16.68
C GLY A 591 11.75 5.89 -15.60
N THR A 592 11.25 4.76 -16.02
CA THR A 592 10.99 3.60 -15.17
C THR A 592 12.26 3.31 -14.37
N SER A 593 12.11 3.21 -13.04
CA SER A 593 13.17 2.79 -12.15
C SER A 593 13.79 1.47 -12.67
N PRO A 594 15.13 1.38 -12.85
CA PRO A 594 15.74 0.14 -13.30
C PRO A 594 15.65 -0.91 -12.19
N GLY A 595 14.80 -1.90 -12.35
CA GLY A 595 14.66 -2.98 -11.37
C GLY A 595 13.50 -3.95 -11.60
N PHE A 596 12.65 -3.73 -12.59
CA PHE A 596 11.56 -4.65 -12.90
C PHE A 596 11.68 -5.20 -14.33
N HIS A 597 12.54 -6.20 -14.51
CA HIS A 597 12.48 -7.12 -15.64
C HIS A 597 12.38 -8.56 -15.13
N SER A 598 11.26 -9.20 -15.57
CA SER A 598 10.89 -10.64 -15.64
C SER A 598 10.88 -11.41 -14.33
#